data_f744ed4694854a367eec022333fd7280
#
_entry.id   f744ed4694854a367eec022333fd7280
#
_cell.length_a   1.000
_cell.length_b   1.000
_cell.length_c   1.000
_cell.angle_alpha   90.00
_cell.angle_beta   90.00
_cell.angle_gamma   90.00
#
_symmetry.space_group_name_H-M   'P 1'
#
loop_
_entity.id
_entity.type
_entity.pdbx_description
1 polymer ?
#
loop_
_entity_poly.entity_id
_entity_poly.type
_entity_poly.pdbx_seq_one_letter_code
_entity_poly.pdbx_strand_id
1 'polypeptide(L)'
;EIYTLSLHDALPIWKGKDPWKYNADAKQLAIREASMKNLVRSSDRYINMRQNIFEQELDEINAKYPEISFSDIEFDLWTAAEKEGLDKTAKRYRITDEQKRVYEQIMADPEYKITVAKWQQFRSTVRKAFNEKYKMKVFAYNAEGQKDTVMTPYDSIRYHRMFLQTGIVAIEPTTGQVKVWVGGINHKYFKFDHIRTKRQVGSTFKPFVYASAIAFRGISPCMRVVDQQYTIEPGEASFGLIKPWSPGNAEGKFSGKSMTLYEALRESRNSVSVYLMKQLQSTDQVLELVNNMGIDKSKIPAQPSICLGSADLTVLEMTGAYASFANNGTYVVPSFISRIEDKNGKVIYKNASDEKQALAPDYNYVMVDLLRYATRGSAGFQGIKSEVGGKTGTTNDYVDGWFMGITPSLVVGTWVGGDDRWIHFNSLTYGQGSKMARPFFSEFIRQLELQKVSDYDPNARFIVPAGSENIVTDCSQYSNPNVIDQPIDTVKRKPGEDDFFQ
;
A
#
# COMPACT_ATOMS: atom_id res chain seq x y z
N GLU A 1 2.32 24.60 6.31
CA GLU A 1 1.17 24.56 5.38
C GLU A 1 0.96 23.20 4.67
N ILE A 2 1.82 22.20 4.88
CA ILE A 2 1.54 20.82 4.47
C ILE A 2 0.28 20.26 5.18
N TYR A 3 -0.17 20.96 6.21
CA TYR A 3 -1.30 20.59 7.08
C TYR A 3 -2.69 20.91 6.50
N THR A 4 -2.80 21.46 5.30
CA THR A 4 -4.09 21.87 4.74
C THR A 4 -4.85 20.79 3.98
N LEU A 5 -4.39 19.54 3.97
CA LEU A 5 -5.33 18.43 3.88
C LEU A 5 -6.03 18.26 5.24
N SER A 6 -6.57 19.37 5.71
CA SER A 6 -7.25 19.49 6.98
C SER A 6 -8.53 18.65 6.98
N LEU A 7 -9.07 18.43 8.15
CA LEU A 7 -10.44 17.88 8.35
C LEU A 7 -11.47 18.55 7.44
N HIS A 8 -11.28 19.82 7.06
CA HIS A 8 -12.10 20.51 6.06
C HIS A 8 -12.06 19.82 4.70
N ASP A 9 -10.92 19.26 4.30
CA ASP A 9 -10.79 18.53 3.02
C ASP A 9 -11.22 17.07 3.14
N ALA A 10 -11.20 16.49 4.34
CA ALA A 10 -11.80 15.17 4.62
C ALA A 10 -13.33 15.22 4.73
N LEU A 11 -13.93 16.39 5.03
CA LEU A 11 -15.38 16.57 5.06
C LEU A 11 -16.09 16.21 3.75
N PRO A 12 -15.49 16.41 2.53
CA PRO A 12 -16.09 15.94 1.29
C PRO A 12 -16.32 14.44 1.21
N ILE A 13 -15.58 13.62 1.96
CA ILE A 13 -15.77 12.16 1.98
C ILE A 13 -17.21 11.84 2.40
N TRP A 14 -17.70 12.51 3.41
CA TRP A 14 -18.97 12.15 4.06
C TRP A 14 -20.15 13.02 3.66
N LYS A 15 -19.92 14.23 3.14
CA LYS A 15 -20.97 15.18 2.71
C LYS A 15 -22.10 15.32 3.74
N GLY A 16 -21.76 15.43 5.02
CA GLY A 16 -22.73 15.58 6.12
C GLY A 16 -23.48 14.30 6.52
N LYS A 17 -23.14 13.13 5.96
CA LYS A 17 -23.72 11.84 6.33
C LYS A 17 -22.89 11.17 7.42
N ASP A 18 -23.51 10.25 8.18
CA ASP A 18 -22.80 9.42 9.15
C ASP A 18 -21.74 8.55 8.43
N PRO A 19 -20.46 8.76 8.68
CA PRO A 19 -19.38 8.03 7.98
C PRO A 19 -19.47 6.52 8.17
N TRP A 20 -20.01 6.06 9.29
CA TRP A 20 -20.12 4.63 9.59
C TRP A 20 -21.25 3.94 8.85
N LYS A 21 -22.21 4.69 8.34
CA LYS A 21 -23.38 4.19 7.59
C LYS A 21 -23.35 4.55 6.10
N TYR A 22 -22.45 5.45 5.72
CA TYR A 22 -22.40 5.98 4.35
C TYR A 22 -22.09 4.88 3.33
N ASN A 23 -22.90 4.77 2.30
CA ASN A 23 -22.79 3.78 1.21
C ASN A 23 -22.62 2.34 1.70
N ALA A 24 -23.19 1.96 2.83
CA ALA A 24 -23.08 0.61 3.39
C ALA A 24 -24.39 -0.16 3.27
N ASP A 25 -24.31 -1.35 2.69
CA ASP A 25 -25.34 -2.38 2.81
C ASP A 25 -25.27 -3.09 4.18
N ALA A 26 -26.19 -4.01 4.44
CA ALA A 26 -26.26 -4.74 5.71
C ALA A 26 -24.98 -5.54 6.02
N LYS A 27 -24.33 -6.11 4.99
CA LYS A 27 -23.09 -6.87 5.13
C LYS A 27 -21.93 -5.96 5.48
N GLN A 28 -21.82 -4.82 4.81
CA GLN A 28 -20.79 -3.81 5.09
C GLN A 28 -20.97 -3.20 6.49
N LEU A 29 -22.21 -2.92 6.91
CA LEU A 29 -22.49 -2.47 8.28
C LEU A 29 -22.01 -3.48 9.31
N ALA A 30 -22.31 -4.78 9.11
CA ALA A 30 -21.84 -5.84 10.02
C ALA A 30 -20.29 -5.89 10.10
N ILE A 31 -19.59 -5.72 8.98
CA ILE A 31 -18.12 -5.66 8.96
C ILE A 31 -17.61 -4.44 9.74
N ARG A 32 -18.23 -3.26 9.56
CA ARG A 32 -17.86 -2.03 10.27
C ARG A 32 -18.10 -2.15 11.78
N GLU A 33 -19.23 -2.76 12.18
CA GLU A 33 -19.53 -3.05 13.59
C GLU A 33 -18.54 -4.04 14.21
N ALA A 34 -18.16 -5.09 13.47
CA ALA A 34 -17.14 -6.04 13.93
C ALA A 34 -15.77 -5.34 14.10
N SER A 35 -15.37 -4.49 13.15
CA SER A 35 -14.17 -3.67 13.27
C SER A 35 -14.20 -2.80 14.53
N MET A 36 -15.31 -2.11 14.78
CA MET A 36 -15.47 -1.29 15.99
C MET A 36 -15.37 -2.10 17.30
N LYS A 37 -15.97 -3.29 17.34
CA LYS A 37 -15.85 -4.17 18.51
C LYS A 37 -14.39 -4.54 18.77
N ASN A 38 -13.64 -4.87 17.70
CA ASN A 38 -12.23 -5.20 17.84
C ASN A 38 -11.38 -4.01 18.30
N LEU A 39 -11.66 -2.80 17.82
CA LEU A 39 -11.00 -1.57 18.28
C LEU A 39 -11.30 -1.27 19.75
N VAL A 40 -12.54 -1.47 20.20
CA VAL A 40 -12.89 -1.35 21.63
C VAL A 40 -12.11 -2.36 22.45
N ARG A 41 -12.05 -3.63 22.02
CA ARG A 41 -11.36 -4.72 22.72
C ARG A 41 -9.85 -4.52 22.80
N SER A 42 -9.26 -3.91 21.78
CA SER A 42 -7.81 -3.61 21.75
C SER A 42 -7.42 -2.33 22.49
N SER A 43 -8.38 -1.56 23.01
CA SER A 43 -8.10 -0.33 23.76
C SER A 43 -7.57 -0.64 25.17
N ASP A 44 -6.62 0.18 25.65
CA ASP A 44 -6.06 0.05 27.00
C ASP A 44 -7.17 0.06 28.09
N ARG A 45 -8.22 0.87 27.89
CA ARG A 45 -9.37 0.93 28.81
C ARG A 45 -10.07 -0.42 28.93
N TYR A 46 -10.33 -1.09 27.81
CA TYR A 46 -10.98 -2.41 27.81
C TYR A 46 -10.08 -3.47 28.43
N ILE A 47 -8.81 -3.49 28.04
CA ILE A 47 -7.80 -4.45 28.56
C ILE A 47 -7.69 -4.32 30.09
N ASN A 48 -7.54 -3.09 30.60
CA ASN A 48 -7.43 -2.85 32.06
C ASN A 48 -8.74 -3.27 32.79
N MET A 49 -9.91 -3.02 32.19
CA MET A 49 -11.16 -3.46 32.78
C MET A 49 -11.30 -4.97 32.79
N ARG A 50 -10.86 -5.67 31.73
CA ARG A 50 -10.86 -7.12 31.66
C ARG A 50 -9.94 -7.72 32.73
N GLN A 51 -8.72 -7.23 32.85
CA GLN A 51 -7.76 -7.65 33.87
C GLN A 51 -8.31 -7.52 35.28
N ASN A 52 -9.01 -6.44 35.57
CA ASN A 52 -9.52 -6.17 36.92
C ASN A 52 -10.83 -6.91 37.27
N ILE A 53 -11.60 -7.35 36.27
CA ILE A 53 -12.97 -7.88 36.52
C ILE A 53 -13.11 -9.34 36.12
N PHE A 54 -12.40 -9.79 35.08
CA PHE A 54 -12.72 -11.07 34.44
C PHE A 54 -11.48 -11.94 34.09
N GLU A 55 -10.26 -11.44 34.19
CA GLU A 55 -9.06 -12.19 33.75
C GLU A 55 -8.86 -13.46 34.59
N GLN A 56 -9.08 -13.41 35.89
CA GLN A 56 -8.91 -14.56 36.76
C GLN A 56 -9.87 -15.70 36.38
N GLU A 57 -11.15 -15.42 36.17
CA GLU A 57 -12.13 -16.41 35.76
C GLU A 57 -11.86 -16.97 34.36
N LEU A 58 -11.28 -16.13 33.49
CA LEU A 58 -10.88 -16.57 32.14
C LEU A 58 -9.69 -17.55 32.21
N ASP A 59 -8.71 -17.26 33.06
CA ASP A 59 -7.54 -18.14 33.26
C ASP A 59 -7.94 -19.47 33.92
N GLU A 60 -8.84 -19.44 34.89
CA GLU A 60 -9.35 -20.65 35.56
C GLU A 60 -10.08 -21.59 34.59
N ILE A 61 -10.95 -21.05 33.72
CA ILE A 61 -11.66 -21.85 32.73
C ILE A 61 -10.73 -22.39 31.64
N ASN A 62 -9.76 -21.60 31.20
CA ASN A 62 -8.76 -22.02 30.23
C ASN A 62 -7.83 -23.12 30.79
N ALA A 63 -7.49 -23.07 32.07
CA ALA A 63 -6.71 -24.11 32.73
C ALA A 63 -7.49 -25.40 32.86
N LYS A 64 -8.80 -25.34 33.09
CA LYS A 64 -9.68 -26.50 33.26
C LYS A 64 -10.02 -27.18 31.93
N TYR A 65 -10.13 -26.41 30.83
CA TYR A 65 -10.50 -26.90 29.50
C TYR A 65 -9.47 -26.46 28.44
N PRO A 66 -8.25 -27.04 28.44
CA PRO A 66 -7.15 -26.59 27.58
C PRO A 66 -7.40 -26.85 26.09
N GLU A 67 -8.36 -27.70 25.74
CA GLU A 67 -8.72 -28.00 24.35
C GLU A 67 -9.41 -26.81 23.66
N ILE A 68 -9.95 -25.88 24.44
CA ILE A 68 -10.59 -24.65 23.95
C ILE A 68 -9.90 -23.45 24.59
N SER A 69 -9.31 -22.61 23.75
CA SER A 69 -8.78 -21.32 24.20
C SER A 69 -9.92 -20.32 24.28
N PHE A 70 -10.45 -20.09 25.49
CA PHE A 70 -11.49 -19.10 25.70
C PHE A 70 -10.94 -17.69 25.58
N SER A 71 -11.65 -16.90 24.81
CA SER A 71 -11.46 -15.45 24.68
C SER A 71 -12.81 -14.75 24.78
N ASP A 72 -12.81 -13.43 24.69
CA ASP A 72 -14.05 -12.64 24.63
C ASP A 72 -14.96 -13.04 23.47
N ILE A 73 -14.42 -13.64 22.41
CA ILE A 73 -15.16 -14.10 21.24
C ILE A 73 -15.94 -15.36 21.59
N GLU A 74 -15.30 -16.32 22.24
CA GLU A 74 -15.95 -17.56 22.68
C GLU A 74 -17.10 -17.26 23.63
N PHE A 75 -16.96 -16.30 24.55
CA PHE A 75 -18.07 -15.89 25.42
C PHE A 75 -19.23 -15.20 24.67
N ASP A 76 -18.95 -14.47 23.60
CA ASP A 76 -20.00 -13.98 22.70
C ASP A 76 -20.71 -15.14 21.95
N LEU A 77 -19.97 -16.19 21.55
CA LEU A 77 -20.52 -17.42 20.95
C LEU A 77 -21.43 -18.18 21.94
N TRP A 78 -21.02 -18.28 23.20
CA TRP A 78 -21.78 -18.90 24.27
C TRP A 78 -23.13 -18.23 24.52
N THR A 79 -23.13 -16.91 24.58
CA THR A 79 -24.36 -16.13 24.74
C THR A 79 -25.32 -16.38 23.57
N ALA A 80 -24.79 -16.60 22.36
CA ALA A 80 -25.59 -16.97 21.21
C ALA A 80 -26.11 -18.43 21.30
N ALA A 81 -25.24 -19.35 21.76
CA ALA A 81 -25.61 -20.77 21.95
C ALA A 81 -26.70 -20.97 22.99
N GLU A 82 -26.68 -20.23 24.11
CA GLU A 82 -27.72 -20.24 25.11
C GLU A 82 -29.07 -19.78 24.54
N LYS A 83 -29.07 -18.82 23.65
CA LYS A 83 -30.30 -18.24 23.05
C LYS A 83 -30.84 -19.05 21.87
N GLU A 84 -29.98 -19.56 21.02
CA GLU A 84 -30.33 -20.18 19.73
C GLU A 84 -30.19 -21.72 19.74
N GLY A 85 -29.56 -22.27 20.77
CA GLY A 85 -29.16 -23.68 20.88
C GLY A 85 -27.77 -23.96 20.24
N LEU A 86 -27.03 -24.88 20.87
CA LEU A 86 -25.65 -25.20 20.50
C LEU A 86 -25.54 -25.73 19.06
N ASP A 87 -26.52 -26.51 18.57
CA ASP A 87 -26.51 -27.05 17.20
C ASP A 87 -26.56 -25.95 16.13
N LYS A 88 -27.39 -24.93 16.32
CA LYS A 88 -27.48 -23.79 15.39
C LYS A 88 -26.22 -22.97 15.44
N THR A 89 -25.70 -22.73 16.64
CA THR A 89 -24.45 -22.01 16.86
C THR A 89 -23.27 -22.73 16.23
N ALA A 90 -23.16 -24.05 16.42
CA ALA A 90 -22.09 -24.87 15.84
C ALA A 90 -22.09 -24.79 14.30
N LYS A 91 -23.24 -24.90 13.66
CA LYS A 91 -23.36 -24.72 12.20
C LYS A 91 -22.98 -23.31 11.73
N ARG A 92 -23.41 -22.28 12.45
CA ARG A 92 -23.15 -20.86 12.11
C ARG A 92 -21.68 -20.53 12.17
N TYR A 93 -20.98 -21.02 13.19
CA TYR A 93 -19.57 -20.67 13.46
C TYR A 93 -18.60 -21.78 13.06
N ARG A 94 -19.09 -22.84 12.38
CA ARG A 94 -18.27 -23.97 11.91
C ARG A 94 -17.49 -24.65 13.03
N ILE A 95 -18.12 -24.79 14.21
CA ILE A 95 -17.57 -25.49 15.37
C ILE A 95 -17.54 -26.99 15.04
N THR A 96 -16.42 -27.68 15.29
CA THR A 96 -16.28 -29.12 15.06
C THR A 96 -17.09 -29.91 16.08
N ASP A 97 -17.42 -31.18 15.76
CA ASP A 97 -18.15 -32.07 16.70
C ASP A 97 -17.34 -32.32 17.98
N GLU A 98 -16.00 -32.33 17.90
CA GLU A 98 -15.13 -32.45 19.07
C GLU A 98 -15.21 -31.22 19.95
N GLN A 99 -15.08 -30.04 19.39
CA GLN A 99 -15.28 -28.78 20.10
C GLN A 99 -16.68 -28.69 20.71
N LYS A 100 -17.71 -29.14 19.98
CA LYS A 100 -19.08 -29.14 20.46
C LYS A 100 -19.24 -29.98 21.74
N ARG A 101 -18.62 -31.17 21.80
CA ARG A 101 -18.65 -32.02 23.02
C ARG A 101 -18.00 -31.33 24.21
N VAL A 102 -16.88 -30.65 24.02
CA VAL A 102 -16.21 -29.88 25.08
C VAL A 102 -17.12 -28.74 25.55
N TYR A 103 -17.78 -28.05 24.63
CA TYR A 103 -18.77 -27.03 24.98
C TYR A 103 -19.94 -27.61 25.81
N GLU A 104 -20.47 -28.78 25.46
CA GLU A 104 -21.52 -29.47 26.23
C GLU A 104 -21.05 -29.78 27.67
N GLN A 105 -19.81 -30.24 27.84
CA GLN A 105 -19.22 -30.50 29.15
C GLN A 105 -19.11 -29.22 29.99
N ILE A 106 -18.61 -28.14 29.40
CA ILE A 106 -18.48 -26.86 30.06
C ILE A 106 -19.86 -26.30 30.49
N MET A 107 -20.87 -26.37 29.62
CA MET A 107 -22.23 -25.92 29.94
C MET A 107 -22.88 -26.71 31.08
N ALA A 108 -22.47 -27.97 31.28
CA ALA A 108 -22.91 -28.79 32.39
C ALA A 108 -22.17 -28.51 33.71
N ASP A 109 -21.04 -27.81 33.65
CA ASP A 109 -20.20 -27.52 34.81
C ASP A 109 -20.89 -26.46 35.74
N PRO A 110 -21.06 -26.74 37.04
CA PRO A 110 -21.64 -25.77 37.98
C PRO A 110 -20.87 -24.44 38.05
N GLU A 111 -19.57 -24.46 37.89
CA GLU A 111 -18.70 -23.26 37.92
C GLU A 111 -18.94 -22.38 36.69
N TYR A 112 -19.38 -22.95 35.58
CA TYR A 112 -19.72 -22.19 34.37
C TYR A 112 -20.74 -21.05 34.61
N LYS A 113 -21.75 -21.28 35.47
CA LYS A 113 -22.72 -20.23 35.81
C LYS A 113 -22.07 -19.02 36.49
N ILE A 114 -21.02 -19.26 37.30
CA ILE A 114 -20.27 -18.18 37.98
C ILE A 114 -19.49 -17.41 36.93
N THR A 115 -18.78 -18.11 36.05
CA THR A 115 -17.99 -17.49 34.95
C THR A 115 -18.90 -16.65 34.04
N VAL A 116 -20.09 -17.16 33.67
CA VAL A 116 -21.04 -16.43 32.84
C VAL A 116 -21.58 -15.18 33.59
N ALA A 117 -21.85 -15.27 34.88
CA ALA A 117 -22.31 -14.10 35.65
C ALA A 117 -21.23 -13.01 35.70
N LYS A 118 -19.97 -13.38 35.88
CA LYS A 118 -18.84 -12.46 35.83
C LYS A 118 -18.64 -11.85 34.42
N TRP A 119 -18.78 -12.64 33.38
CA TRP A 119 -18.78 -12.17 32.01
C TRP A 119 -19.86 -11.13 31.75
N GLN A 120 -21.11 -11.38 32.20
CA GLN A 120 -22.21 -10.44 32.06
C GLN A 120 -21.96 -9.15 32.84
N GLN A 121 -21.41 -9.25 34.07
CA GLN A 121 -21.01 -8.10 34.86
C GLN A 121 -19.94 -7.27 34.13
N PHE A 122 -18.90 -7.93 33.62
CA PHE A 122 -17.86 -7.28 32.83
C PHE A 122 -18.44 -6.56 31.62
N ARG A 123 -19.25 -7.23 30.80
CA ARG A 123 -19.90 -6.63 29.62
C ARG A 123 -20.74 -5.40 29.98
N SER A 124 -21.51 -5.49 31.07
CA SER A 124 -22.34 -4.37 31.54
C SER A 124 -21.46 -3.18 31.91
N THR A 125 -20.38 -3.44 32.65
CA THR A 125 -19.43 -2.41 33.09
C THR A 125 -18.72 -1.76 31.89
N VAL A 126 -18.27 -2.57 30.93
CA VAL A 126 -17.68 -2.06 29.67
C VAL A 126 -18.68 -1.21 28.92
N ARG A 127 -19.92 -1.70 28.73
CA ARG A 127 -20.97 -0.95 28.02
C ARG A 127 -21.18 0.43 28.66
N LYS A 128 -21.29 0.50 30.00
CA LYS A 128 -21.44 1.75 30.72
C LYS A 128 -20.23 2.66 30.51
N ALA A 129 -19.01 2.17 30.74
CA ALA A 129 -17.78 2.95 30.64
C ALA A 129 -17.48 3.49 29.23
N PHE A 130 -17.90 2.77 28.18
CA PHE A 130 -17.70 3.22 26.79
C PHE A 130 -18.82 4.14 26.26
N ASN A 131 -19.97 4.21 26.92
CA ASN A 131 -21.08 5.09 26.54
C ASN A 131 -21.25 6.30 27.47
N GLU A 132 -20.48 6.41 28.55
CA GLU A 132 -20.46 7.58 29.40
C GLU A 132 -19.54 8.66 28.81
N LYS A 133 -19.97 9.93 28.90
CA LYS A 133 -19.19 11.06 28.35
C LYS A 133 -18.12 11.52 29.34
N TYR A 134 -16.93 11.74 28.82
CA TYR A 134 -15.78 12.24 29.57
C TYR A 134 -15.18 13.46 28.87
N LYS A 135 -14.59 14.37 29.67
CA LYS A 135 -13.67 15.37 29.14
C LYS A 135 -12.39 14.68 28.69
N MET A 136 -11.99 14.88 27.46
CA MET A 136 -10.79 14.26 26.89
C MET A 136 -10.15 15.13 25.82
N LYS A 137 -8.85 14.87 25.55
CA LYS A 137 -8.16 15.43 24.41
C LYS A 137 -8.19 14.47 23.25
N VAL A 138 -8.51 14.99 22.07
CA VAL A 138 -8.53 14.22 20.83
C VAL A 138 -7.63 14.91 19.80
N PHE A 139 -7.17 14.15 18.80
CA PHE A 139 -6.38 14.72 17.71
C PHE A 139 -7.14 15.82 16.97
N ALA A 140 -6.44 16.87 16.57
CA ALA A 140 -6.93 17.90 15.68
C ALA A 140 -5.77 18.44 14.82
N TYR A 141 -6.06 18.85 13.59
CA TYR A 141 -5.11 19.55 12.74
C TYR A 141 -5.02 21.03 13.14
N ASN A 142 -4.32 21.30 14.23
CA ASN A 142 -3.99 22.62 14.73
C ASN A 142 -2.54 22.62 15.25
N ALA A 143 -2.04 23.76 15.70
CA ALA A 143 -0.65 23.91 16.17
C ALA A 143 -0.31 22.96 17.35
N GLU A 144 -1.30 22.68 18.22
CA GLU A 144 -1.11 21.77 19.35
C GLU A 144 -1.29 20.29 18.97
N GLY A 145 -1.77 19.99 17.77
CA GLY A 145 -2.10 18.62 17.32
C GLY A 145 -3.23 17.98 18.11
N GLN A 146 -4.03 18.76 18.86
CA GLN A 146 -5.10 18.26 19.73
C GLN A 146 -6.13 19.32 20.07
N LYS A 147 -7.32 18.89 20.53
CA LYS A 147 -8.34 19.76 21.09
C LYS A 147 -9.04 19.10 22.27
N ASP A 148 -9.54 19.92 23.20
CA ASP A 148 -10.39 19.46 24.28
C ASP A 148 -11.83 19.24 23.78
N THR A 149 -12.46 18.17 24.26
CA THR A 149 -13.83 17.80 23.88
C THR A 149 -14.50 16.99 24.97
N VAL A 150 -15.83 16.85 24.87
CA VAL A 150 -16.62 15.96 25.73
C VAL A 150 -17.32 14.95 24.85
N MET A 151 -16.85 13.70 24.89
CA MET A 151 -17.44 12.61 24.12
C MET A 151 -17.31 11.27 24.86
N THR A 152 -17.97 10.23 24.35
CA THR A 152 -17.79 8.88 24.89
C THR A 152 -16.47 8.28 24.40
N PRO A 153 -15.86 7.33 25.14
CA PRO A 153 -14.71 6.58 24.63
C PRO A 153 -14.99 5.87 23.31
N TYR A 154 -16.21 5.36 23.12
CA TYR A 154 -16.65 4.77 21.86
C TYR A 154 -16.61 5.79 20.71
N ASP A 155 -17.16 6.99 20.91
CA ASP A 155 -17.12 8.05 19.89
C ASP A 155 -15.70 8.56 19.64
N SER A 156 -14.83 8.55 20.65
CA SER A 156 -13.41 8.89 20.47
C SER A 156 -12.70 7.91 19.54
N ILE A 157 -12.93 6.59 19.70
CA ILE A 157 -12.39 5.58 18.78
C ILE A 157 -12.92 5.82 17.37
N ARG A 158 -14.23 6.01 17.20
CA ARG A 158 -14.84 6.33 15.89
C ARG A 158 -14.23 7.58 15.26
N TYR A 159 -14.07 8.63 16.05
CA TYR A 159 -13.50 9.91 15.62
C TYR A 159 -12.09 9.75 15.08
N HIS A 160 -11.18 9.09 15.83
CA HIS A 160 -9.81 8.90 15.39
C HIS A 160 -9.71 7.99 14.16
N ARG A 161 -10.61 7.02 14.03
CA ARG A 161 -10.62 6.09 12.91
C ARG A 161 -11.00 6.73 11.56
N MET A 162 -11.62 7.92 11.58
CA MET A 162 -12.01 8.64 10.37
C MET A 162 -10.90 9.44 9.71
N PHE A 163 -9.74 9.61 10.37
CA PHE A 163 -8.63 10.34 9.77
C PHE A 163 -7.92 9.51 8.72
N LEU A 164 -7.62 10.15 7.58
CA LEU A 164 -6.68 9.58 6.64
C LEU A 164 -5.29 9.59 7.24
N GLN A 165 -4.57 8.51 7.03
CA GLN A 165 -3.20 8.31 7.46
C GLN A 165 -2.23 8.50 6.30
N THR A 166 -0.94 8.64 6.60
CA THR A 166 0.11 8.71 5.61
C THR A 166 1.33 7.90 6.05
N GLY A 167 2.03 7.34 5.08
CA GLY A 167 3.36 6.78 5.24
C GLY A 167 4.30 7.45 4.23
N ILE A 168 5.42 8.03 4.70
CA ILE A 168 6.39 8.70 3.83
C ILE A 168 7.78 8.19 4.18
N VAL A 169 8.50 7.72 3.17
CA VAL A 169 9.91 7.33 3.30
C VAL A 169 10.72 8.01 2.22
N ALA A 170 11.92 8.51 2.59
CA ALA A 170 12.87 9.05 1.64
C ALA A 170 14.19 8.29 1.74
N ILE A 171 14.73 7.86 0.59
CA ILE A 171 15.94 7.05 0.49
C ILE A 171 16.92 7.74 -0.46
N GLU A 172 18.17 7.86 -0.04
CA GLU A 172 19.29 8.23 -0.89
C GLU A 172 19.62 7.04 -1.80
N PRO A 173 19.48 7.18 -3.14
CA PRO A 173 19.50 6.03 -4.03
C PRO A 173 20.86 5.33 -4.12
N THR A 174 21.96 6.06 -3.99
CA THR A 174 23.33 5.55 -4.13
C THR A 174 23.82 4.78 -2.91
N THR A 175 23.32 5.10 -1.72
CA THR A 175 23.77 4.48 -0.46
C THR A 175 22.73 3.60 0.19
N GLY A 176 21.47 3.68 -0.25
CA GLY A 176 20.34 3.04 0.40
C GLY A 176 19.96 3.65 1.76
N GLN A 177 20.58 4.77 2.17
CA GLN A 177 20.30 5.39 3.46
C GLN A 177 18.88 5.95 3.50
N VAL A 178 18.11 5.53 4.50
CA VAL A 178 16.80 6.10 4.80
C VAL A 178 16.99 7.43 5.51
N LYS A 179 16.68 8.53 4.81
CA LYS A 179 16.82 9.91 5.33
C LYS A 179 15.57 10.40 6.05
N VAL A 180 14.38 9.89 5.67
CA VAL A 180 13.10 10.27 6.26
C VAL A 180 12.24 9.04 6.49
N TRP A 181 11.60 9.00 7.66
CA TRP A 181 10.64 7.97 8.05
C TRP A 181 9.47 8.63 8.79
N VAL A 182 8.32 8.75 8.14
CA VAL A 182 7.10 9.30 8.73
C VAL A 182 6.01 8.23 8.66
N GLY A 183 5.80 7.52 9.77
CA GLY A 183 4.89 6.36 9.83
C GLY A 183 3.41 6.71 9.99
N GLY A 184 3.06 7.97 10.24
CA GLY A 184 1.68 8.41 10.44
C GLY A 184 1.56 9.91 10.69
N ILE A 185 0.34 10.40 10.82
CA ILE A 185 0.05 11.84 10.94
C ILE A 185 0.36 12.41 12.33
N ASN A 186 0.34 11.59 13.39
CA ASN A 186 0.68 12.00 14.75
C ASN A 186 0.90 10.78 15.63
N HIS A 187 2.14 10.56 16.11
CA HIS A 187 2.49 9.38 16.89
C HIS A 187 1.79 9.28 18.26
N LYS A 188 1.38 10.40 18.86
CA LYS A 188 0.65 10.39 20.14
C LYS A 188 -0.70 9.70 20.04
N TYR A 189 -1.42 9.93 18.94
CA TYR A 189 -2.77 9.43 18.72
C TYR A 189 -2.84 8.24 17.77
N PHE A 190 -1.88 8.11 16.86
CA PHE A 190 -1.82 7.09 15.81
C PHE A 190 -0.45 6.42 15.84
N LYS A 191 -0.34 5.36 16.63
CA LYS A 191 0.94 4.65 16.87
C LYS A 191 1.31 3.65 15.78
N PHE A 192 0.40 3.40 14.84
CA PHE A 192 0.60 2.42 13.80
C PHE A 192 1.52 2.95 12.69
N ASP A 193 2.52 2.15 12.30
CA ASP A 193 3.50 2.53 11.28
C ASP A 193 3.03 2.11 9.88
N HIS A 194 2.56 3.07 9.10
CA HIS A 194 2.06 2.85 7.74
C HIS A 194 3.15 2.62 6.70
N ILE A 195 4.43 2.88 7.01
CA ILE A 195 5.53 2.56 6.10
C ILE A 195 5.71 1.06 5.95
N ARG A 196 5.47 0.30 7.03
CA ARG A 196 5.58 -1.16 7.07
C ARG A 196 4.28 -1.89 6.78
N THR A 197 3.19 -1.16 6.62
CA THR A 197 1.88 -1.75 6.30
C THR A 197 1.79 -2.10 4.83
N LYS A 198 1.36 -3.31 4.54
CA LYS A 198 1.10 -3.73 3.17
C LYS A 198 -0.20 -3.12 2.67
N ARG A 199 -0.15 -2.44 1.54
CA ARG A 199 -1.27 -1.83 0.84
C ARG A 199 -1.18 -2.11 -0.64
N GLN A 200 -2.31 -2.24 -1.30
CA GLN A 200 -2.35 -2.44 -2.74
C GLN A 200 -1.71 -1.25 -3.45
N VAL A 201 -0.69 -1.53 -4.29
CA VAL A 201 0.16 -0.48 -4.86
C VAL A 201 -0.44 0.19 -6.11
N GLY A 202 -1.42 -0.44 -6.75
CA GLY A 202 -2.08 0.09 -7.93
C GLY A 202 -1.09 0.44 -9.04
N SER A 203 -1.38 1.51 -9.77
CA SER A 203 -0.59 1.93 -10.94
C SER A 203 0.88 2.30 -10.67
N THR A 204 1.35 2.35 -9.41
CA THR A 204 2.78 2.50 -9.14
C THR A 204 3.59 1.25 -9.49
N PHE A 205 2.94 0.12 -9.73
CA PHE A 205 3.60 -1.09 -10.21
C PHE A 205 3.88 -1.08 -11.72
N LYS A 206 3.19 -0.25 -12.50
CA LYS A 206 3.34 -0.18 -13.96
C LYS A 206 4.77 0.02 -14.48
N PRO A 207 5.61 0.88 -13.87
CA PRO A 207 6.99 1.05 -14.34
C PRO A 207 7.80 -0.24 -14.39
N PHE A 208 7.58 -1.19 -13.49
CA PHE A 208 8.26 -2.49 -13.52
C PHE A 208 7.82 -3.34 -14.74
N VAL A 209 6.54 -3.27 -15.10
CA VAL A 209 6.01 -3.95 -16.29
C VAL A 209 6.54 -3.33 -17.58
N TYR A 210 6.61 -1.99 -17.62
CA TYR A 210 7.18 -1.25 -18.76
C TYR A 210 8.67 -1.56 -18.91
N ALA A 211 9.43 -1.51 -17.81
CA ALA A 211 10.85 -1.87 -17.79
C ALA A 211 11.08 -3.30 -18.31
N SER A 212 10.28 -4.25 -17.84
CA SER A 212 10.36 -5.64 -18.29
C SER A 212 10.04 -5.79 -19.78
N ALA A 213 9.01 -5.11 -20.27
CA ALA A 213 8.62 -5.16 -21.68
C ALA A 213 9.71 -4.54 -22.59
N ILE A 214 10.31 -3.44 -22.17
CA ILE A 214 11.39 -2.77 -22.90
C ILE A 214 12.67 -3.63 -22.87
N ALA A 215 13.09 -4.10 -21.68
CA ALA A 215 14.35 -4.82 -21.51
C ALA A 215 14.31 -6.24 -22.09
N PHE A 216 13.21 -6.99 -21.88
CA PHE A 216 13.17 -8.41 -22.25
C PHE A 216 12.45 -8.70 -23.57
N ARG A 217 11.68 -7.74 -24.08
CA ARG A 217 10.97 -7.91 -25.36
C ARG A 217 11.41 -6.89 -26.43
N GLY A 218 12.35 -5.99 -26.09
CA GLY A 218 12.82 -4.97 -27.04
C GLY A 218 11.74 -4.00 -27.47
N ILE A 219 10.69 -3.81 -26.68
CA ILE A 219 9.59 -2.91 -27.03
C ILE A 219 10.09 -1.47 -26.94
N SER A 220 10.01 -0.74 -28.06
CA SER A 220 10.41 0.66 -28.09
C SER A 220 9.47 1.52 -27.24
N PRO A 221 10.00 2.48 -26.42
CA PRO A 221 9.17 3.43 -25.70
C PRO A 221 8.32 4.32 -26.63
N CYS A 222 8.70 4.42 -27.91
CA CYS A 222 8.00 5.15 -28.94
C CYS A 222 6.97 4.32 -29.73
N MET A 223 6.91 3.01 -29.46
CA MET A 223 5.87 2.16 -30.06
C MET A 223 4.50 2.69 -29.69
N ARG A 224 3.60 2.70 -30.67
CA ARG A 224 2.23 3.18 -30.48
C ARG A 224 1.27 2.02 -30.24
N VAL A 225 0.49 2.12 -29.19
CA VAL A 225 -0.52 1.15 -28.76
C VAL A 225 -1.88 1.84 -28.74
N VAL A 226 -2.91 1.20 -29.27
CA VAL A 226 -4.27 1.74 -29.22
C VAL A 226 -4.85 1.56 -27.82
N ASP A 227 -5.44 2.62 -27.26
CA ASP A 227 -6.19 2.56 -26.00
C ASP A 227 -7.56 1.93 -26.24
N GLN A 228 -7.61 0.60 -26.18
CA GLN A 228 -8.79 -0.24 -26.36
C GLN A 228 -8.81 -1.36 -25.32
N GLN A 229 -9.90 -2.11 -25.26
CA GLN A 229 -9.98 -3.28 -24.38
C GLN A 229 -9.06 -4.38 -24.89
N TYR A 230 -8.16 -4.85 -24.03
CA TYR A 230 -7.35 -6.04 -24.24
C TYR A 230 -7.80 -7.13 -23.27
N THR A 231 -7.95 -8.35 -23.81
CA THR A 231 -8.31 -9.54 -23.03
C THR A 231 -7.15 -10.52 -23.03
N ILE A 232 -6.88 -11.13 -21.90
CA ILE A 232 -6.02 -12.31 -21.79
C ILE A 232 -6.95 -13.51 -21.62
N GLU A 233 -6.89 -14.43 -22.58
CA GLU A 233 -7.75 -15.60 -22.61
C GLU A 233 -7.18 -16.78 -21.78
N PRO A 234 -8.02 -17.71 -21.27
CA PRO A 234 -7.54 -18.95 -20.70
C PRO A 234 -6.69 -19.73 -21.70
N GLY A 235 -5.52 -20.20 -21.23
CA GLY A 235 -4.55 -20.89 -22.08
C GLY A 235 -3.67 -19.98 -22.94
N GLU A 236 -3.92 -18.67 -22.94
CA GLU A 236 -3.02 -17.71 -23.57
C GLU A 236 -1.77 -17.58 -22.68
N ALA A 237 -0.60 -17.88 -23.25
CA ALA A 237 0.68 -17.82 -22.57
C ALA A 237 0.73 -18.60 -21.23
N SER A 238 1.64 -18.22 -20.33
CA SER A 238 1.88 -18.95 -19.05
C SER A 238 1.16 -18.31 -17.85
N PHE A 239 0.01 -17.67 -18.06
CA PHE A 239 -0.68 -16.95 -16.98
C PHE A 239 -1.57 -17.81 -16.09
N GLY A 240 -1.89 -19.05 -16.47
CA GLY A 240 -2.70 -19.97 -15.68
C GLY A 240 -4.15 -19.51 -15.44
N LEU A 241 -4.69 -18.66 -16.30
CA LEU A 241 -6.06 -18.17 -16.17
C LEU A 241 -7.07 -19.27 -16.48
N ILE A 242 -8.13 -19.35 -15.66
CA ILE A 242 -9.29 -20.26 -15.88
C ILE A 242 -10.50 -19.53 -16.49
N LYS A 243 -10.45 -18.20 -16.55
CA LYS A 243 -11.48 -17.33 -17.15
C LYS A 243 -10.82 -16.17 -17.89
N PRO A 244 -11.45 -15.61 -18.94
CA PRO A 244 -10.98 -14.42 -19.61
C PRO A 244 -10.80 -13.27 -18.60
N TRP A 245 -9.71 -12.52 -18.76
CA TRP A 245 -9.43 -11.35 -17.94
C TRP A 245 -9.34 -10.09 -18.80
N SER A 246 -10.31 -9.18 -18.64
CA SER A 246 -10.52 -7.99 -19.49
C SER A 246 -10.75 -6.74 -18.64
N PRO A 247 -9.70 -6.18 -17.99
CA PRO A 247 -9.87 -5.01 -17.13
C PRO A 247 -10.12 -3.74 -17.97
N GLY A 248 -10.91 -2.82 -17.39
CA GLY A 248 -11.14 -1.49 -17.95
C GLY A 248 -10.09 -0.47 -17.50
N ASN A 249 -10.10 0.72 -18.13
CA ASN A 249 -9.42 1.89 -17.61
C ASN A 249 -10.12 2.43 -16.36
N ALA A 250 -9.40 3.20 -15.53
CA ALA A 250 -9.94 3.75 -14.28
C ALA A 250 -11.17 4.64 -14.47
N GLU A 251 -11.26 5.30 -15.63
CA GLU A 251 -12.40 6.15 -16.00
C GLU A 251 -13.58 5.36 -16.63
N GLY A 252 -13.46 4.02 -16.75
CA GLY A 252 -14.46 3.17 -17.38
C GLY A 252 -14.61 3.34 -18.90
N LYS A 253 -13.66 4.02 -19.55
CA LYS A 253 -13.69 4.33 -20.98
C LYS A 253 -12.35 4.02 -21.65
N PHE A 254 -12.42 3.64 -22.91
CA PHE A 254 -11.29 3.58 -23.82
C PHE A 254 -11.39 4.74 -24.81
N SER A 255 -10.26 5.41 -25.09
CA SER A 255 -10.25 6.58 -25.98
C SER A 255 -10.21 6.22 -27.46
N GLY A 256 -9.81 4.99 -27.79
CA GLY A 256 -9.55 4.56 -29.19
C GLY A 256 -8.31 5.22 -29.80
N LYS A 257 -7.58 6.05 -29.06
CA LYS A 257 -6.42 6.76 -29.58
C LYS A 257 -5.18 5.86 -29.56
N SER A 258 -4.37 5.98 -30.59
CA SER A 258 -3.04 5.42 -30.63
C SER A 258 -2.07 6.32 -29.85
N MET A 259 -1.33 5.76 -28.89
CA MET A 259 -0.44 6.51 -27.99
C MET A 259 0.89 5.80 -27.80
N THR A 260 1.94 6.56 -27.57
CA THR A 260 3.26 6.05 -27.21
C THR A 260 3.27 5.49 -25.77
N LEU A 261 4.30 4.73 -25.38
CA LEU A 261 4.44 4.28 -23.99
C LEU A 261 4.63 5.47 -23.04
N TYR A 262 5.25 6.56 -23.50
CA TYR A 262 5.34 7.82 -22.76
C TYR A 262 3.96 8.38 -22.39
N GLU A 263 3.09 8.54 -23.38
CA GLU A 263 1.73 9.04 -23.20
C GLU A 263 0.92 8.08 -22.31
N ALA A 264 1.02 6.78 -22.56
CA ALA A 264 0.30 5.75 -21.84
C ALA A 264 0.68 5.68 -20.34
N LEU A 265 1.98 5.79 -20.00
CA LEU A 265 2.45 5.80 -18.62
C LEU A 265 2.02 7.09 -17.90
N ARG A 266 2.12 8.25 -18.56
CA ARG A 266 1.66 9.55 -18.06
C ARG A 266 0.17 9.55 -17.75
N GLU A 267 -0.66 9.03 -18.67
CA GLU A 267 -2.11 8.92 -18.49
C GLU A 267 -2.51 7.70 -17.65
N SER A 268 -1.54 6.88 -17.30
CA SER A 268 -1.74 5.68 -16.47
C SER A 268 -2.74 4.68 -17.07
N ARG A 269 -2.74 4.50 -18.40
CA ARG A 269 -3.69 3.62 -19.12
C ARG A 269 -3.52 2.16 -18.71
N ASN A 270 -4.62 1.54 -18.26
CA ASN A 270 -4.62 0.12 -17.94
C ASN A 270 -4.52 -0.74 -19.20
N SER A 271 -5.21 -0.33 -20.27
CA SER A 271 -5.20 -1.01 -21.57
C SER A 271 -3.77 -1.29 -22.06
N VAL A 272 -2.92 -0.26 -22.05
CA VAL A 272 -1.53 -0.41 -22.52
C VAL A 272 -0.73 -1.31 -21.58
N SER A 273 -0.95 -1.23 -20.26
CA SER A 273 -0.28 -2.16 -19.32
C SER A 273 -0.68 -3.62 -19.53
N VAL A 274 -1.96 -3.87 -19.87
CA VAL A 274 -2.45 -5.22 -20.23
C VAL A 274 -1.82 -5.67 -21.55
N TYR A 275 -1.74 -4.78 -22.54
CA TYR A 275 -1.07 -5.07 -23.81
C TYR A 275 0.40 -5.48 -23.58
N LEU A 276 1.15 -4.72 -22.78
CA LEU A 276 2.54 -5.05 -22.45
C LEU A 276 2.66 -6.41 -21.70
N MET A 277 1.73 -6.69 -20.79
CA MET A 277 1.69 -8.00 -20.12
C MET A 277 1.43 -9.14 -21.09
N LYS A 278 0.53 -8.94 -22.07
CA LYS A 278 0.34 -9.93 -23.16
C LYS A 278 1.62 -10.16 -23.96
N GLN A 279 2.37 -9.10 -24.27
CA GLN A 279 3.66 -9.21 -24.98
C GLN A 279 4.72 -9.94 -24.16
N LEU A 280 4.70 -9.80 -22.85
CA LEU A 280 5.60 -10.53 -21.95
C LEU A 280 5.30 -12.04 -21.90
N GLN A 281 4.06 -12.46 -22.12
CA GLN A 281 3.59 -13.85 -22.13
C GLN A 281 3.78 -14.61 -20.81
N SER A 282 4.36 -14.00 -19.80
CA SER A 282 4.55 -14.53 -18.44
C SER A 282 4.70 -13.38 -17.45
N THR A 283 4.42 -13.65 -16.19
CA THR A 283 4.74 -12.73 -15.09
C THR A 283 6.19 -12.82 -14.65
N ASP A 284 6.93 -13.87 -15.06
CA ASP A 284 8.24 -14.22 -14.51
C ASP A 284 9.26 -13.10 -14.66
N GLN A 285 9.34 -12.46 -15.83
CA GLN A 285 10.30 -11.37 -16.07
C GLN A 285 10.03 -10.18 -15.16
N VAL A 286 8.75 -9.88 -14.90
CA VAL A 286 8.37 -8.79 -13.99
C VAL A 286 8.69 -9.17 -12.54
N LEU A 287 8.39 -10.41 -12.15
CA LEU A 287 8.66 -10.93 -10.81
C LEU A 287 10.18 -10.99 -10.52
N GLU A 288 10.98 -11.42 -11.50
CA GLU A 288 12.44 -11.42 -11.35
C GLU A 288 13.00 -10.00 -11.25
N LEU A 289 12.55 -9.08 -12.10
CA LEU A 289 12.97 -7.69 -12.03
C LEU A 289 12.70 -7.08 -10.64
N VAL A 290 11.49 -7.22 -10.13
CA VAL A 290 11.15 -6.64 -8.80
C VAL A 290 11.88 -7.37 -7.67
N ASN A 291 12.16 -8.67 -7.82
CA ASN A 291 12.98 -9.42 -6.87
C ASN A 291 14.42 -8.91 -6.84
N ASN A 292 14.98 -8.60 -8.00
CA ASN A 292 16.31 -7.98 -8.11
C ASN A 292 16.32 -6.55 -7.55
N MET A 293 15.17 -5.86 -7.55
CA MET A 293 14.97 -4.55 -6.93
C MET A 293 14.53 -4.63 -5.45
N GLY A 294 14.69 -5.79 -4.79
CA GLY A 294 14.50 -5.97 -3.35
C GLY A 294 13.08 -6.27 -2.89
N ILE A 295 12.15 -6.51 -3.80
CA ILE A 295 10.78 -6.94 -3.45
C ILE A 295 10.69 -8.46 -3.57
N ASP A 296 10.51 -9.15 -2.46
CA ASP A 296 10.36 -10.61 -2.44
C ASP A 296 9.20 -11.06 -3.34
N LYS A 297 9.54 -11.72 -4.47
CA LYS A 297 8.59 -12.17 -5.48
C LYS A 297 7.53 -13.13 -4.94
N SER A 298 7.83 -13.86 -3.85
CA SER A 298 6.86 -14.78 -3.22
C SER A 298 5.65 -14.07 -2.61
N LYS A 299 5.76 -12.76 -2.34
CA LYS A 299 4.68 -11.91 -1.82
C LYS A 299 3.75 -11.37 -2.92
N ILE A 300 4.11 -11.57 -4.18
CA ILE A 300 3.39 -11.01 -5.32
C ILE A 300 2.62 -12.13 -6.03
N PRO A 301 1.32 -11.99 -6.29
CA PRO A 301 0.57 -12.97 -7.05
C PRO A 301 1.13 -13.14 -8.47
N ALA A 302 1.45 -14.37 -8.88
CA ALA A 302 1.92 -14.67 -10.23
C ALA A 302 0.73 -14.69 -11.23
N GLN A 303 0.03 -13.56 -11.33
CA GLN A 303 -1.15 -13.37 -12.19
C GLN A 303 -1.01 -12.11 -13.03
N PRO A 304 -1.61 -12.03 -14.23
CA PRO A 304 -1.45 -10.87 -15.11
C PRO A 304 -1.97 -9.56 -14.49
N SER A 305 -2.85 -9.63 -13.50
CA SER A 305 -3.36 -8.46 -12.76
C SER A 305 -2.28 -7.65 -12.04
N ILE A 306 -1.06 -8.19 -11.84
CA ILE A 306 0.07 -7.44 -11.32
C ILE A 306 0.41 -6.23 -12.18
N CYS A 307 0.14 -6.27 -13.50
CA CYS A 307 0.38 -5.12 -14.37
C CYS A 307 -0.48 -3.88 -14.03
N LEU A 308 -1.50 -4.06 -13.21
CA LEU A 308 -2.34 -3.00 -12.67
C LEU A 308 -2.08 -2.76 -11.17
N GLY A 309 -1.11 -3.48 -10.59
CA GLY A 309 -0.72 -3.34 -9.20
C GLY A 309 -1.66 -4.01 -8.20
N SER A 310 -2.05 -5.26 -8.47
CA SER A 310 -2.85 -6.08 -7.56
C SER A 310 -2.05 -6.59 -6.33
N ALA A 311 -0.75 -6.33 -6.28
CA ALA A 311 0.11 -6.70 -5.14
C ALA A 311 -0.07 -5.78 -3.95
N ASP A 312 -0.02 -6.33 -2.73
CA ASP A 312 0.00 -5.59 -1.47
C ASP A 312 1.45 -5.49 -0.96
N LEU A 313 2.04 -4.30 -1.07
CA LEU A 313 3.42 -4.01 -0.68
C LEU A 313 3.50 -2.84 0.29
N THR A 314 4.64 -2.69 0.94
CA THR A 314 4.92 -1.59 1.87
C THR A 314 5.48 -0.37 1.16
N VAL A 315 5.36 0.81 1.79
CA VAL A 315 5.99 2.04 1.27
C VAL A 315 7.50 1.87 1.18
N LEU A 316 8.12 1.18 2.15
CA LEU A 316 9.56 0.93 2.18
C LEU A 316 10.01 0.06 1.00
N GLU A 317 9.34 -1.08 0.75
CA GLU A 317 9.66 -1.97 -0.38
C GLU A 317 9.54 -1.23 -1.70
N MET A 318 8.46 -0.50 -1.92
CA MET A 318 8.25 0.27 -3.14
C MET A 318 9.28 1.39 -3.32
N THR A 319 9.63 2.11 -2.23
CA THR A 319 10.63 3.19 -2.34
C THR A 319 12.03 2.64 -2.61
N GLY A 320 12.40 1.53 -1.95
CA GLY A 320 13.67 0.84 -2.21
C GLY A 320 13.78 0.36 -3.65
N ALA A 321 12.72 -0.23 -4.20
CA ALA A 321 12.70 -0.65 -5.61
C ALA A 321 12.80 0.53 -6.58
N TYR A 322 12.11 1.64 -6.30
CA TYR A 322 12.21 2.85 -7.13
C TYR A 322 13.56 3.55 -7.00
N ALA A 323 14.29 3.36 -5.89
CA ALA A 323 15.64 3.87 -5.73
C ALA A 323 16.59 3.28 -6.79
N SER A 324 16.34 2.05 -7.25
CA SER A 324 17.10 1.45 -8.35
C SER A 324 17.01 2.28 -9.64
N PHE A 325 15.83 2.84 -9.97
CA PHE A 325 15.70 3.71 -11.15
C PHE A 325 16.57 4.96 -11.03
N ALA A 326 16.64 5.58 -9.85
CA ALA A 326 17.45 6.76 -9.62
C ALA A 326 18.96 6.46 -9.50
N ASN A 327 19.31 5.20 -9.26
CA ASN A 327 20.68 4.69 -9.11
C ASN A 327 21.14 3.85 -10.31
N ASN A 328 20.84 4.31 -11.50
CA ASN A 328 21.31 3.67 -12.75
C ASN A 328 20.99 2.16 -12.87
N GLY A 329 19.84 1.75 -12.32
CA GLY A 329 19.34 0.37 -12.32
C GLY A 329 19.94 -0.52 -11.22
N THR A 330 20.76 0.05 -10.32
CA THR A 330 21.39 -0.67 -9.21
C THR A 330 20.53 -0.56 -7.96
N TYR A 331 20.11 -1.68 -7.41
CA TYR A 331 19.43 -1.76 -6.11
C TYR A 331 20.46 -1.76 -4.99
N VAL A 332 20.19 -0.95 -3.96
CA VAL A 332 20.93 -0.93 -2.69
C VAL A 332 19.96 -1.18 -1.56
N VAL A 333 20.30 -2.09 -0.65
CA VAL A 333 19.42 -2.44 0.47
C VAL A 333 19.17 -1.23 1.38
N PRO A 334 17.90 -0.81 1.59
CA PRO A 334 17.60 0.32 2.46
C PRO A 334 18.08 0.09 3.91
N SER A 335 18.81 1.05 4.46
CA SER A 335 19.33 0.98 5.82
C SER A 335 19.19 2.31 6.56
N PHE A 336 19.01 2.27 7.89
CA PHE A 336 18.90 3.46 8.75
C PHE A 336 19.97 3.52 9.83
N ILE A 337 20.88 2.53 9.87
CA ILE A 337 22.02 2.50 10.77
C ILE A 337 23.27 2.44 9.91
N SER A 338 24.01 3.52 9.87
CA SER A 338 25.28 3.59 9.12
C SER A 338 26.42 2.99 9.92
N ARG A 339 26.43 3.20 11.26
CA ARG A 339 27.51 2.79 12.15
C ARG A 339 27.03 2.69 13.59
N ILE A 340 27.60 1.74 14.35
CA ILE A 340 27.47 1.63 15.81
C ILE A 340 28.85 1.66 16.41
N GLU A 341 29.07 2.50 17.43
CA GLU A 341 30.32 2.61 18.17
C GLU A 341 30.11 2.29 19.64
N ASP A 342 31.15 1.76 20.29
CA ASP A 342 31.17 1.65 21.74
C ASP A 342 31.44 3.02 22.39
N LYS A 343 31.42 3.07 23.74
CA LYS A 343 31.68 4.28 24.52
C LYS A 343 33.09 4.87 24.31
N ASN A 344 34.02 4.11 23.75
CA ASN A 344 35.41 4.51 23.49
C ASN A 344 35.63 4.93 22.01
N GLY A 345 34.58 4.96 21.19
CA GLY A 345 34.67 5.29 19.78
C GLY A 345 35.10 4.11 18.88
N LYS A 346 35.23 2.90 19.43
CA LYS A 346 35.53 1.72 18.61
C LYS A 346 34.28 1.32 17.82
N VAL A 347 34.41 1.21 16.50
CA VAL A 347 33.34 0.76 15.62
C VAL A 347 33.02 -0.71 15.90
N ILE A 348 31.79 -0.99 16.34
CA ILE A 348 31.24 -2.33 16.56
C ILE A 348 30.56 -2.86 15.30
N TYR A 349 29.86 -1.96 14.59
CA TYR A 349 29.16 -2.25 13.35
C TYR A 349 29.33 -1.10 12.38
N LYS A 350 29.53 -1.43 11.11
CA LYS A 350 29.49 -0.50 9.99
C LYS A 350 28.63 -1.14 8.90
N ASN A 351 27.65 -0.41 8.39
CA ASN A 351 26.83 -0.90 7.30
C ASN A 351 27.72 -1.09 6.06
N ALA A 352 27.71 -2.29 5.50
CA ALA A 352 28.20 -2.57 4.16
C ALA A 352 26.97 -2.60 3.26
N SER A 353 26.93 -1.73 2.28
CA SER A 353 25.80 -1.71 1.32
C SER A 353 25.93 -2.94 0.42
N ASP A 354 24.92 -3.81 0.45
CA ASP A 354 24.79 -4.84 -0.56
C ASP A 354 24.14 -4.23 -1.80
N GLU A 355 24.84 -4.29 -2.92
CA GLU A 355 24.41 -3.72 -4.18
C GLU A 355 24.13 -4.81 -5.20
N LYS A 356 23.10 -4.63 -6.03
CA LYS A 356 22.76 -5.54 -7.12
C LYS A 356 22.33 -4.77 -8.34
N GLN A 357 22.97 -5.03 -9.49
CA GLN A 357 22.46 -4.53 -10.77
C GLN A 357 21.15 -5.25 -11.10
N ALA A 358 20.02 -4.54 -10.99
CA ALA A 358 18.69 -5.10 -11.19
C ALA A 358 18.17 -4.89 -12.61
N LEU A 359 18.57 -3.78 -13.26
CA LEU A 359 18.19 -3.44 -14.62
C LEU A 359 19.42 -2.82 -15.31
N ALA A 360 19.70 -3.21 -16.55
CA ALA A 360 20.85 -2.66 -17.29
C ALA A 360 20.71 -1.14 -17.44
N PRO A 361 21.83 -0.39 -17.36
CA PRO A 361 21.81 1.08 -17.28
C PRO A 361 21.09 1.79 -18.42
N ASP A 362 21.21 1.29 -19.64
CA ASP A 362 20.54 1.83 -20.84
C ASP A 362 19.02 1.69 -20.77
N TYR A 363 18.49 0.53 -20.41
CA TYR A 363 17.05 0.33 -20.19
C TYR A 363 16.55 1.11 -18.98
N ASN A 364 17.37 1.21 -17.93
CA ASN A 364 17.05 2.04 -16.77
C ASN A 364 16.89 3.51 -17.16
N TYR A 365 17.79 4.04 -17.98
CA TYR A 365 17.71 5.42 -18.44
C TYR A 365 16.41 5.70 -19.21
N VAL A 366 15.97 4.77 -20.05
CA VAL A 366 14.66 4.86 -20.72
C VAL A 366 13.51 4.93 -19.71
N MET A 367 13.58 4.13 -18.65
CA MET A 367 12.55 4.18 -17.60
C MET A 367 12.58 5.49 -16.81
N VAL A 368 13.76 6.02 -16.49
CA VAL A 368 13.90 7.36 -15.88
C VAL A 368 13.28 8.42 -16.78
N ASP A 369 13.55 8.38 -18.08
CA ASP A 369 12.97 9.35 -19.03
C ASP A 369 11.43 9.23 -19.13
N LEU A 370 10.90 8.00 -19.15
CA LEU A 370 9.45 7.75 -19.08
C LEU A 370 8.82 8.33 -17.79
N LEU A 371 9.48 8.15 -16.63
CA LEU A 371 9.02 8.68 -15.35
C LEU A 371 9.09 10.21 -15.31
N ARG A 372 10.14 10.81 -15.90
CA ARG A 372 10.27 12.27 -16.07
C ARG A 372 9.19 12.82 -16.99
N TYR A 373 8.91 12.14 -18.08
CA TYR A 373 7.83 12.52 -19.00
C TYR A 373 6.47 12.49 -18.29
N ALA A 374 6.21 11.51 -17.45
CA ALA A 374 4.96 11.39 -16.70
C ALA A 374 4.70 12.55 -15.72
N THR A 375 5.75 13.25 -15.27
CA THR A 375 5.65 14.42 -14.37
C THR A 375 5.74 15.77 -15.10
N ARG A 376 6.26 15.78 -16.31
CA ARG A 376 6.52 17.00 -17.10
C ARG A 376 5.25 17.84 -17.31
N GLY A 377 5.37 19.15 -17.02
CA GLY A 377 4.27 20.10 -17.19
C GLY A 377 3.14 20.00 -16.17
N SER A 378 3.28 19.13 -15.15
CA SER A 378 2.30 19.07 -14.07
C SER A 378 2.46 20.26 -13.12
N ALA A 379 1.35 20.97 -12.86
CA ALA A 379 1.32 22.13 -11.96
C ALA A 379 1.85 21.83 -10.54
N GLY A 380 1.78 20.55 -10.10
CA GLY A 380 2.28 20.15 -8.78
C GLY A 380 3.79 20.29 -8.61
N PHE A 381 4.56 20.39 -9.70
CA PHE A 381 6.03 20.49 -9.67
C PHE A 381 6.55 21.88 -10.10
N GLN A 382 5.66 22.87 -10.25
CA GLN A 382 6.09 24.25 -10.54
C GLN A 382 6.97 24.78 -9.41
N GLY A 383 8.09 25.44 -9.78
CA GLY A 383 9.05 26.01 -8.85
C GLY A 383 10.04 25.03 -8.24
N ILE A 384 9.96 23.73 -8.54
CA ILE A 384 10.99 22.73 -8.21
C ILE A 384 12.07 22.77 -9.29
N LYS A 385 13.34 22.89 -8.86
CA LYS A 385 14.52 22.97 -9.73
C LYS A 385 15.06 21.58 -10.10
N SER A 386 14.89 20.65 -9.19
CA SER A 386 15.38 19.26 -9.36
C SER A 386 14.72 18.59 -10.57
N GLU A 387 15.47 17.72 -11.24
CA GLU A 387 14.85 16.77 -12.16
C GLU A 387 13.95 15.82 -11.39
N VAL A 388 12.67 15.79 -11.76
CA VAL A 388 11.68 14.94 -11.09
C VAL A 388 11.10 13.95 -12.09
N GLY A 389 11.15 12.68 -11.72
CA GLY A 389 10.35 11.62 -12.33
C GLY A 389 9.38 11.02 -11.31
N GLY A 390 8.33 10.36 -11.74
CA GLY A 390 7.46 9.70 -10.77
C GLY A 390 6.21 9.08 -11.36
N LYS A 391 5.53 8.31 -10.50
CA LYS A 391 4.29 7.61 -10.84
C LYS A 391 3.28 7.71 -9.72
N THR A 392 2.04 8.06 -10.08
CA THR A 392 0.87 8.00 -9.19
C THR A 392 0.30 6.59 -9.16
N GLY A 393 -0.22 6.20 -8.00
CA GLY A 393 -1.06 5.01 -7.83
C GLY A 393 -2.40 5.40 -7.23
N THR A 394 -3.44 4.74 -7.70
CA THR A 394 -4.78 4.83 -7.14
C THR A 394 -5.37 3.44 -7.21
N THR A 395 -5.88 2.93 -6.10
CA THR A 395 -6.56 1.64 -6.07
C THR A 395 -8.06 1.80 -6.32
N ASN A 396 -8.74 0.67 -6.52
CA ASN A 396 -10.19 0.66 -6.69
C ASN A 396 -10.87 1.36 -5.51
N ASP A 397 -11.99 2.00 -5.79
CA ASP A 397 -12.79 2.75 -4.81
C ASP A 397 -12.02 3.88 -4.11
N TYR A 398 -10.84 4.27 -4.63
CA TYR A 398 -10.01 5.36 -4.08
C TYR A 398 -9.55 5.12 -2.65
N VAL A 399 -9.31 3.85 -2.28
CA VAL A 399 -8.93 3.43 -0.93
C VAL A 399 -7.49 3.85 -0.61
N ASP A 400 -6.59 3.67 -1.58
CA ASP A 400 -5.17 3.98 -1.43
C ASP A 400 -4.72 4.96 -2.51
N GLY A 401 -4.08 6.03 -2.08
CA GLY A 401 -3.39 6.99 -2.92
C GLY A 401 -1.88 6.86 -2.75
N TRP A 402 -1.17 6.65 -3.86
CA TRP A 402 0.28 6.51 -3.89
C TRP A 402 0.94 7.56 -4.77
N PHE A 403 2.14 7.95 -4.39
CA PHE A 403 3.07 8.63 -5.28
C PHE A 403 4.49 8.12 -5.01
N MET A 404 5.13 7.62 -6.06
CA MET A 404 6.54 7.27 -6.05
C MET A 404 7.27 8.30 -6.88
N GLY A 405 8.08 9.14 -6.22
CA GLY A 405 8.83 10.21 -6.86
C GLY A 405 10.33 9.97 -6.78
N ILE A 406 11.02 10.20 -7.87
CA ILE A 406 12.47 10.09 -7.97
C ILE A 406 13.09 11.45 -8.34
N THR A 407 14.18 11.78 -7.68
CA THR A 407 15.17 12.78 -8.09
C THR A 407 16.54 12.11 -8.14
N PRO A 408 17.56 12.71 -8.77
CA PRO A 408 18.91 12.11 -8.76
C PRO A 408 19.48 11.89 -7.36
N SER A 409 19.12 12.75 -6.40
CA SER A 409 19.68 12.73 -5.04
C SER A 409 18.77 12.03 -4.02
N LEU A 410 17.47 11.88 -4.30
CA LEU A 410 16.52 11.36 -3.31
C LEU A 410 15.32 10.72 -3.98
N VAL A 411 14.90 9.57 -3.44
CA VAL A 411 13.66 8.89 -3.85
C VAL A 411 12.68 8.90 -2.69
N VAL A 412 11.46 9.34 -2.96
CA VAL A 412 10.43 9.49 -1.91
C VAL A 412 9.18 8.74 -2.29
N GLY A 413 8.84 7.78 -1.46
CA GLY A 413 7.57 7.06 -1.53
C GLY A 413 6.56 7.65 -0.55
N THR A 414 5.35 7.87 -1.03
CA THR A 414 4.24 8.41 -0.23
C THR A 414 2.99 7.58 -0.44
N TRP A 415 2.38 7.18 0.65
CA TRP A 415 1.05 6.57 0.69
C TRP A 415 0.11 7.40 1.55
N VAL A 416 -1.15 7.50 1.13
CA VAL A 416 -2.25 8.10 1.90
C VAL A 416 -3.49 7.24 1.76
N GLY A 417 -4.15 6.94 2.88
CA GLY A 417 -5.38 6.15 2.90
C GLY A 417 -5.99 6.06 4.29
N GLY A 418 -7.16 5.45 4.41
CA GLY A 418 -7.76 5.14 5.69
C GLY A 418 -7.16 3.88 6.31
N ASP A 419 -7.15 3.78 7.64
CA ASP A 419 -6.81 2.52 8.32
C ASP A 419 -7.74 1.38 7.89
N ASP A 420 -9.02 1.67 7.79
CA ASP A 420 -10.02 0.76 7.24
C ASP A 420 -10.28 1.08 5.76
N ARG A 421 -10.41 0.05 4.93
CA ARG A 421 -10.62 0.21 3.47
C ARG A 421 -11.92 0.93 3.09
N TRP A 422 -12.90 1.02 3.98
CA TRP A 422 -14.14 1.76 3.77
C TRP A 422 -14.02 3.26 4.09
N ILE A 423 -12.87 3.71 4.63
CA ILE A 423 -12.55 5.13 4.84
C ILE A 423 -11.75 5.61 3.62
N HIS A 424 -12.45 6.16 2.64
CA HIS A 424 -11.88 6.59 1.37
C HIS A 424 -12.72 7.71 0.74
N PHE A 425 -12.16 8.40 -0.22
CA PHE A 425 -12.91 9.37 -1.02
C PHE A 425 -13.92 8.69 -1.96
N ASN A 426 -15.01 9.40 -2.28
CA ASN A 426 -16.07 8.88 -3.14
C ASN A 426 -15.93 9.28 -4.62
N SER A 427 -14.87 9.95 -4.98
CA SER A 427 -14.65 10.42 -6.35
C SER A 427 -13.17 10.50 -6.69
N LEU A 428 -12.90 10.38 -7.97
CA LEU A 428 -11.57 10.57 -8.54
C LEU A 428 -11.01 11.98 -8.28
N THR A 429 -11.89 12.99 -8.16
CA THR A 429 -11.50 14.38 -7.93
C THR A 429 -10.61 14.56 -6.70
N TYR A 430 -10.88 13.83 -5.62
CA TYR A 430 -10.11 13.90 -4.37
C TYR A 430 -9.30 12.64 -4.10
N GLY A 431 -9.78 11.46 -4.53
CA GLY A 431 -9.25 10.16 -4.16
C GLY A 431 -8.14 9.61 -5.04
N GLN A 432 -7.67 10.36 -6.04
CA GLN A 432 -6.54 9.91 -6.85
C GLN A 432 -5.18 10.24 -6.20
N GLY A 433 -4.17 9.40 -6.41
CA GLY A 433 -2.84 9.58 -5.84
C GLY A 433 -2.20 10.94 -6.16
N SER A 434 -2.54 11.55 -7.30
CA SER A 434 -2.11 12.90 -7.66
C SER A 434 -2.67 14.00 -6.75
N LYS A 435 -3.75 13.73 -6.01
CA LYS A 435 -4.38 14.64 -5.05
C LYS A 435 -4.08 14.25 -3.60
N MET A 436 -4.00 12.96 -3.32
CA MET A 436 -3.76 12.45 -1.97
C MET A 436 -2.26 12.44 -1.61
N ALA A 437 -1.43 11.80 -2.42
CA ALA A 437 -0.03 11.48 -2.08
C ALA A 437 1.01 12.41 -2.73
N ARG A 438 0.84 12.76 -4.02
CA ARG A 438 1.79 13.62 -4.73
C ARG A 438 2.07 14.98 -4.05
N PRO A 439 1.07 15.69 -3.44
CA PRO A 439 1.34 16.96 -2.78
C PRO A 439 2.39 16.88 -1.66
N PHE A 440 2.44 15.77 -0.91
CA PHE A 440 3.47 15.56 0.12
C PHE A 440 4.87 15.49 -0.49
N PHE A 441 5.04 14.74 -1.59
CA PHE A 441 6.31 14.69 -2.29
C PHE A 441 6.73 16.07 -2.80
N SER A 442 5.85 16.74 -3.54
CA SER A 442 6.21 18.01 -4.19
C SER A 442 6.52 19.11 -3.17
N GLU A 443 5.77 19.18 -2.07
CA GLU A 443 6.05 20.11 -1.01
C GLU A 443 7.33 19.77 -0.25
N PHE A 444 7.58 18.50 0.02
CA PHE A 444 8.81 18.07 0.66
C PHE A 444 10.05 18.46 -0.16
N ILE A 445 10.07 18.17 -1.45
CA ILE A 445 11.19 18.57 -2.33
C ILE A 445 11.33 20.10 -2.39
N ARG A 446 10.22 20.85 -2.51
CA ARG A 446 10.24 22.31 -2.51
C ARG A 446 10.84 22.86 -1.22
N GLN A 447 10.51 22.30 -0.07
CA GLN A 447 11.07 22.71 1.22
C GLN A 447 12.56 22.40 1.34
N LEU A 448 13.02 21.23 0.85
CA LEU A 448 14.45 20.92 0.81
C LEU A 448 15.24 21.95 0.01
N GLU A 449 14.72 22.36 -1.15
CA GLU A 449 15.34 23.39 -2.00
C GLU A 449 15.30 24.78 -1.38
N LEU A 450 14.17 25.18 -0.78
CA LEU A 450 14.00 26.51 -0.14
C LEU A 450 14.89 26.64 1.09
N GLN A 451 14.97 25.61 1.91
CA GLN A 451 15.78 25.59 3.13
C GLN A 451 17.26 25.30 2.86
N LYS A 452 17.63 25.00 1.62
CA LYS A 452 19.01 24.70 1.20
C LYS A 452 19.65 23.64 2.08
N VAL A 453 18.93 22.52 2.26
CA VAL A 453 19.43 21.39 3.06
C VAL A 453 20.74 20.88 2.46
N SER A 454 21.81 20.78 3.28
CA SER A 454 23.19 20.51 2.82
C SER A 454 23.35 19.20 2.07
N ASP A 455 22.56 18.19 2.44
CA ASP A 455 22.67 16.84 1.87
C ASP A 455 21.74 16.62 0.65
N TYR A 456 21.15 17.72 0.12
CA TYR A 456 20.28 17.66 -1.04
C TYR A 456 20.77 18.62 -2.14
N ASP A 457 21.14 18.05 -3.30
CA ASP A 457 21.56 18.85 -4.46
C ASP A 457 20.42 18.97 -5.49
N PRO A 458 19.80 20.16 -5.60
CA PRO A 458 18.75 20.40 -6.60
C PRO A 458 19.27 20.50 -8.03
N ASN A 459 20.60 20.58 -8.24
CA ASN A 459 21.21 20.68 -9.56
C ASN A 459 21.72 19.31 -10.07
N ALA A 460 21.68 18.28 -9.23
CA ALA A 460 22.01 16.92 -9.66
C ALA A 460 21.17 16.51 -10.87
N ARG A 461 21.76 15.72 -11.76
CA ARG A 461 21.11 15.21 -12.98
C ARG A 461 21.17 13.70 -13.00
N PHE A 462 20.14 13.09 -13.59
CA PHE A 462 20.19 11.65 -13.84
C PHE A 462 21.32 11.29 -14.78
N ILE A 463 21.99 10.18 -14.50
CA ILE A 463 23.09 9.69 -15.30
C ILE A 463 22.56 9.24 -16.68
N VAL A 464 23.22 9.69 -17.72
CA VAL A 464 23.00 9.21 -19.10
C VAL A 464 24.09 8.19 -19.40
N PRO A 465 23.80 6.90 -19.37
CA PRO A 465 24.83 5.87 -19.59
C PRO A 465 25.24 5.80 -21.06
N ALA A 466 26.46 5.38 -21.29
CA ALA A 466 26.92 5.05 -22.63
C ALA A 466 26.08 3.90 -23.21
N GLY A 467 25.71 3.99 -24.47
CA GLY A 467 24.83 3.01 -25.13
C GLY A 467 23.34 3.36 -25.09
N SER A 468 22.93 4.33 -24.27
CA SER A 468 21.53 4.78 -24.25
C SER A 468 21.07 5.41 -25.58
N GLU A 469 22.00 5.90 -26.40
CA GLU A 469 21.77 6.39 -27.75
C GLU A 469 21.28 5.33 -28.73
N ASN A 470 21.48 4.05 -28.42
CA ASN A 470 20.98 2.94 -29.23
C ASN A 470 19.47 2.71 -29.07
N ILE A 471 18.85 3.31 -28.04
CA ILE A 471 17.41 3.22 -27.81
C ILE A 471 16.76 4.56 -28.18
N VAL A 472 15.88 4.54 -29.18
CA VAL A 472 15.19 5.75 -29.61
C VAL A 472 14.20 6.22 -28.53
N THR A 473 14.52 7.34 -27.90
CA THR A 473 13.67 8.03 -26.90
C THR A 473 12.95 9.25 -27.47
N ASP A 474 13.51 9.86 -28.53
CA ASP A 474 12.82 10.90 -29.32
C ASP A 474 11.89 10.26 -30.34
N CYS A 475 10.59 10.21 -29.99
CA CYS A 475 9.60 9.56 -30.82
C CYS A 475 9.32 10.27 -32.16
N SER A 476 9.81 11.50 -32.36
CA SER A 476 9.75 12.17 -33.67
C SER A 476 10.65 11.52 -34.71
N GLN A 477 11.71 10.83 -34.24
CA GLN A 477 12.67 10.10 -35.04
C GLN A 477 12.29 8.62 -35.26
N TYR A 478 11.21 8.15 -34.62
CA TYR A 478 10.76 6.77 -34.73
C TYR A 478 10.07 6.54 -36.05
N SER A 479 10.75 5.87 -36.97
CA SER A 479 10.34 5.72 -38.39
C SER A 479 9.25 4.67 -38.66
N ASN A 480 8.75 3.97 -37.63
CA ASN A 480 7.73 2.95 -37.79
C ASN A 480 6.42 3.29 -37.04
N PRO A 481 5.63 4.26 -37.53
CA PRO A 481 4.39 4.70 -36.87
C PRO A 481 3.26 3.65 -36.93
N ASN A 482 3.39 2.55 -37.71
CA ASN A 482 2.30 1.67 -38.12
C ASN A 482 2.40 0.22 -37.60
N VAL A 483 3.23 -0.08 -36.57
CA VAL A 483 3.15 -1.40 -35.95
C VAL A 483 2.00 -1.41 -34.96
N ILE A 484 0.79 -1.43 -35.48
CA ILE A 484 -0.44 -1.78 -34.80
C ILE A 484 -0.57 -3.30 -34.99
N ASP A 485 -0.54 -4.06 -33.89
CA ASP A 485 -0.88 -5.50 -33.84
C ASP A 485 -0.08 -6.45 -34.78
N GLN A 486 1.23 -6.34 -34.87
CA GLN A 486 2.00 -7.52 -35.28
C GLN A 486 2.53 -8.25 -34.06
N PRO A 487 2.31 -9.58 -33.92
CA PRO A 487 3.05 -10.39 -32.97
C PRO A 487 4.53 -10.14 -33.23
N ILE A 488 5.30 -9.88 -32.18
CA ILE A 488 6.75 -9.78 -32.30
C ILE A 488 7.22 -11.11 -32.87
N ASP A 489 7.65 -11.10 -34.12
CA ASP A 489 8.45 -12.21 -34.64
C ASP A 489 9.60 -12.39 -33.67
N THR A 490 9.69 -13.59 -33.13
CA THR A 490 10.72 -13.98 -32.16
C THR A 490 12.06 -13.55 -32.75
N VAL A 491 12.61 -12.47 -32.23
CA VAL A 491 14.03 -12.13 -32.48
C VAL A 491 14.81 -13.35 -32.00
N LYS A 492 15.34 -14.12 -32.95
CA LYS A 492 16.21 -15.26 -32.65
C LYS A 492 17.37 -14.73 -31.86
N ARG A 493 17.32 -14.89 -30.53
CA ARG A 493 18.47 -14.63 -29.66
C ARG A 493 19.61 -15.52 -30.13
N LYS A 494 20.79 -14.95 -30.26
CA LYS A 494 22.00 -15.74 -30.43
C LYS A 494 22.18 -16.57 -29.16
N PRO A 495 22.55 -17.86 -29.26
CA PRO A 495 22.90 -18.66 -28.09
C PRO A 495 24.08 -18.00 -27.38
N GLY A 496 23.92 -17.55 -26.13
CA GLY A 496 24.98 -16.94 -25.33
C GLY A 496 24.57 -15.64 -24.60
N GLU A 497 23.34 -15.15 -24.75
CA GLU A 497 22.87 -13.93 -24.05
C GLU A 497 22.15 -14.19 -22.71
N ASP A 498 22.25 -15.40 -22.16
CA ASP A 498 21.62 -15.76 -20.87
C ASP A 498 22.47 -15.39 -19.63
N ASP A 499 23.63 -14.76 -19.80
CA ASP A 499 24.56 -14.44 -18.71
C ASP A 499 24.28 -13.11 -17.97
N PHE A 500 23.07 -12.54 -18.07
CA PHE A 500 22.73 -11.30 -17.37
C PHE A 500 22.23 -11.48 -15.91
N PHE A 501 22.28 -12.73 -15.39
CA PHE A 501 21.89 -13.05 -14.00
C PHE A 501 22.93 -13.92 -13.27
N GLN A 502 24.24 -13.64 -13.44
CA GLN A 502 25.27 -14.13 -12.53
C GLN A 502 25.82 -13.00 -11.66
#